data_a072c77f1f8bccc6ee93e6ee046b3701
#
_entry.id   a072c77f1f8bccc6ee93e6ee046b3701
#
_cell.length_a   1.000
_cell.length_b   1.000
_cell.length_c   1.000
_cell.angle_alpha   90.00
_cell.angle_beta   90.00
_cell.angle_gamma   90.00
#
_symmetry.space_group_name_H-M   'P 1'
#
loop_
_entity.id
_entity.type
_entity.pdbx_description
1 polymer ?
#
loop_
_entity_poly.entity_id
_entity_poly.type
_entity_poly.pdbx_seq_one_letter_code
_entity_poly.pdbx_strand_id
1 'polypeptide(L)'
;MKLTTEQRSDIISEMASSEAGFNELMRVLLDSFSKQERALFLEEHKGEQGNGFRPRRWRGHGCSFPLRIPRTRSGAFQPIILGILAAQESERALLFHELYARGLSCEDIAEVGRRIYGHHYSKQQVSRLSGACYEEIQEWLARRLSSHYLAVYIVATFCSTRRDGSVSKEAYYTMLGLLPDGSREVLTVVNHPTEGAIAWEMELEALKERGVEQIDLIVSDALSGIENAVCSAFPTALHQLCVVHFKRKVLNTVSTKDKAEVGEELKALFPVEHTDMTPLAAYENLRTFARRWGKKYPSLARLDRERNAAYFTYLRFPENVHRMIYSTNWVERLNRCDKRTLLMRGAMLSPASVVYLLGSVAKEKTEGTYARRLPYFREWKIK
;
A
#
# COMPACT_ATOMS: atom_id res chain seq x y z
N MET A 1 -12.24 22.40 -57.94
CA MET A 1 -10.84 22.89 -57.97
C MET A 1 -9.99 21.88 -57.20
N LYS A 2 -8.98 21.27 -57.82
CA LYS A 2 -8.07 20.35 -57.15
C LYS A 2 -6.86 21.15 -56.64
N LEU A 3 -6.59 21.11 -55.33
CA LEU A 3 -5.42 21.76 -54.75
C LEU A 3 -4.12 21.12 -55.26
N THR A 4 -3.11 21.93 -55.57
CA THR A 4 -1.77 21.45 -55.91
C THR A 4 -1.10 20.85 -54.67
N THR A 5 0.00 20.11 -54.83
CA THR A 5 0.76 19.51 -53.75
C THR A 5 1.33 20.58 -52.80
N GLU A 6 1.83 21.68 -53.32
CA GLU A 6 2.30 22.85 -52.56
C GLU A 6 1.20 23.44 -51.72
N GLN A 7 0.03 23.78 -52.33
CA GLN A 7 -1.10 24.33 -51.59
C GLN A 7 -1.59 23.43 -50.49
N ARG A 8 -1.54 22.09 -50.66
CA ARG A 8 -1.84 21.14 -49.57
C ARG A 8 -0.81 21.19 -48.48
N SER A 9 0.47 21.28 -48.83
CA SER A 9 1.56 21.36 -47.85
C SER A 9 1.46 22.64 -47.00
N ASP A 10 1.18 23.77 -47.66
CA ASP A 10 1.02 25.07 -46.98
C ASP A 10 -0.16 25.05 -46.00
N ILE A 11 -1.32 24.53 -46.42
CA ILE A 11 -2.51 24.41 -45.59
C ILE A 11 -2.21 23.50 -44.38
N ILE A 12 -1.55 22.36 -44.59
CA ILE A 12 -1.18 21.43 -43.49
C ILE A 12 -0.19 22.11 -42.53
N SER A 13 0.79 22.84 -43.07
CA SER A 13 1.78 23.55 -42.26
C SER A 13 1.15 24.66 -41.42
N GLU A 14 0.22 25.43 -42.03
CA GLU A 14 -0.53 26.48 -41.34
C GLU A 14 -1.45 25.89 -40.23
N MET A 15 -2.15 24.80 -40.53
CA MET A 15 -2.95 24.09 -39.50
C MET A 15 -2.09 23.52 -38.39
N ALA A 16 -0.89 23.00 -38.67
CA ALA A 16 0.00 22.44 -37.68
C ALA A 16 0.69 23.49 -36.80
N SER A 17 0.74 24.76 -37.25
CA SER A 17 1.43 25.84 -36.53
C SER A 17 0.70 26.38 -35.29
N SER A 18 -0.60 26.08 -35.13
CA SER A 18 -1.39 26.46 -33.96
C SER A 18 -1.99 25.24 -33.25
N GLU A 19 -2.21 25.34 -31.96
CA GLU A 19 -2.85 24.26 -31.18
C GLU A 19 -4.24 23.90 -31.70
N ALA A 20 -5.05 24.90 -32.02
CA ALA A 20 -6.39 24.72 -32.59
C ALA A 20 -6.35 24.05 -33.95
N GLY A 21 -5.44 24.49 -34.83
CA GLY A 21 -5.25 23.90 -36.15
C GLY A 21 -4.71 22.49 -36.12
N PHE A 22 -3.77 22.19 -35.21
CA PHE A 22 -3.26 20.84 -35.01
C PHE A 22 -4.37 19.88 -34.53
N ASN A 23 -5.21 20.31 -33.58
CA ASN A 23 -6.35 19.52 -33.11
C ASN A 23 -7.36 19.24 -34.24
N GLU A 24 -7.64 20.23 -35.10
CA GLU A 24 -8.51 20.03 -36.23
C GLU A 24 -7.92 19.10 -37.29
N LEU A 25 -6.61 19.22 -37.56
CA LEU A 25 -5.89 18.31 -38.46
C LEU A 25 -5.97 16.86 -37.95
N MET A 26 -5.68 16.64 -36.67
CA MET A 26 -5.76 15.31 -36.05
C MET A 26 -7.18 14.76 -36.10
N ARG A 27 -8.17 15.59 -35.80
CA ARG A 27 -9.59 15.21 -35.89
C ARG A 27 -9.95 14.71 -37.28
N VAL A 28 -9.59 15.48 -38.31
CA VAL A 28 -9.89 15.15 -39.72
C VAL A 28 -9.18 13.87 -40.16
N LEU A 29 -7.90 13.68 -39.76
CA LEU A 29 -7.15 12.48 -40.09
C LEU A 29 -7.78 11.23 -39.43
N LEU A 30 -8.09 11.27 -38.13
CA LEU A 30 -8.67 10.14 -37.41
C LEU A 30 -10.07 9.80 -37.86
N ASP A 31 -10.91 10.82 -38.16
CA ASP A 31 -12.25 10.62 -38.74
C ASP A 31 -12.16 9.99 -40.14
N SER A 32 -11.21 10.44 -40.96
CA SER A 32 -10.99 9.92 -42.33
C SER A 32 -10.50 8.49 -42.28
N PHE A 33 -9.52 8.19 -41.43
CA PHE A 33 -8.97 6.85 -41.23
C PHE A 33 -10.06 5.87 -40.82
N SER A 34 -10.84 6.19 -39.77
CA SER A 34 -11.92 5.32 -39.29
C SER A 34 -13.02 5.07 -40.33
N LYS A 35 -13.30 6.06 -41.22
CA LYS A 35 -14.24 5.87 -42.33
C LYS A 35 -13.70 4.91 -43.39
N GLN A 36 -12.39 4.99 -43.72
CA GLN A 36 -11.75 4.04 -44.61
C GLN A 36 -11.75 2.62 -44.05
N GLU A 37 -11.43 2.44 -42.78
CA GLU A 37 -11.51 1.12 -42.12
C GLU A 37 -12.92 0.51 -42.28
N ARG A 38 -13.98 1.32 -42.02
CA ARG A 38 -15.36 0.83 -42.22
C ARG A 38 -15.65 0.50 -43.68
N ALA A 39 -15.18 1.27 -44.63
CA ALA A 39 -15.39 0.99 -46.05
C ALA A 39 -14.78 -0.35 -46.45
N LEU A 40 -13.53 -0.62 -46.06
CA LEU A 40 -12.85 -1.89 -46.29
C LEU A 40 -13.60 -3.06 -45.60
N PHE A 41 -14.01 -2.86 -44.34
CA PHE A 41 -14.79 -3.88 -43.62
C PHE A 41 -16.10 -4.23 -44.36
N LEU A 42 -16.82 -3.25 -44.90
CA LEU A 42 -18.07 -3.46 -45.65
C LEU A 42 -17.83 -4.17 -46.99
N GLU A 43 -16.69 -3.95 -47.63
CA GLU A 43 -16.30 -4.66 -48.88
C GLU A 43 -16.05 -6.16 -48.59
N GLU A 44 -15.43 -6.47 -47.47
CA GLU A 44 -15.14 -7.84 -47.05
C GLU A 44 -16.36 -8.60 -46.49
N HIS A 45 -17.32 -7.87 -45.91
CA HIS A 45 -18.50 -8.46 -45.25
C HIS A 45 -19.79 -8.14 -46.03
N LYS A 46 -19.98 -8.85 -47.16
CA LYS A 46 -21.16 -8.70 -47.99
C LYS A 46 -22.45 -8.94 -47.19
N GLY A 47 -23.33 -7.91 -47.16
CA GLY A 47 -24.59 -7.94 -46.43
C GLY A 47 -24.59 -7.08 -45.16
N GLU A 48 -23.44 -6.64 -44.70
CA GLU A 48 -23.34 -5.66 -43.62
C GLU A 48 -23.58 -4.23 -44.17
N GLN A 49 -24.12 -3.36 -43.32
CA GLN A 49 -24.45 -1.98 -43.68
C GLN A 49 -23.94 -1.00 -42.62
N GLY A 50 -23.53 0.18 -43.10
CA GLY A 50 -23.18 1.30 -42.25
C GLY A 50 -24.37 1.82 -41.43
N ASN A 51 -24.14 2.11 -40.13
CA ASN A 51 -25.19 2.60 -39.22
C ASN A 51 -24.75 3.92 -38.54
N GLY A 52 -24.51 4.95 -39.36
CA GLY A 52 -24.16 6.26 -38.84
C GLY A 52 -22.85 6.34 -38.06
N PHE A 53 -22.83 7.22 -37.08
CA PHE A 53 -21.65 7.49 -36.26
C PHE A 53 -22.01 7.59 -34.79
N ARG A 54 -21.05 7.24 -33.92
CA ARG A 54 -21.14 7.40 -32.47
C ARG A 54 -20.18 8.50 -32.04
N PRO A 55 -20.60 9.53 -31.28
CA PRO A 55 -19.71 10.56 -30.79
C PRO A 55 -18.77 9.97 -29.71
N ARG A 56 -17.49 10.32 -29.79
CA ARG A 56 -16.45 10.07 -28.81
C ARG A 56 -15.62 11.34 -28.68
N ARG A 57 -14.73 11.38 -27.73
CA ARG A 57 -13.82 12.50 -27.54
C ARG A 57 -12.39 11.97 -27.32
N TRP A 58 -11.49 12.50 -28.16
CA TRP A 58 -10.05 12.34 -27.91
C TRP A 58 -9.65 13.16 -26.68
N ARG A 59 -8.76 12.64 -25.86
CA ARG A 59 -8.18 13.33 -24.70
C ARG A 59 -6.76 12.84 -24.52
N GLY A 60 -5.77 13.66 -24.82
CA GLY A 60 -4.35 13.30 -24.67
C GLY A 60 -3.45 14.37 -25.23
N HIS A 61 -2.17 14.36 -24.83
CA HIS A 61 -1.15 15.30 -25.30
C HIS A 61 -1.55 16.78 -25.20
N GLY A 62 -2.16 17.18 -24.08
CA GLY A 62 -2.61 18.56 -23.86
C GLY A 62 -3.88 18.97 -24.61
N CYS A 63 -4.46 18.11 -25.45
CA CYS A 63 -5.59 18.45 -26.31
C CYS A 63 -6.84 17.60 -26.05
N SER A 64 -8.00 18.14 -26.46
CA SER A 64 -9.27 17.44 -26.39
C SER A 64 -10.19 17.90 -27.52
N PHE A 65 -10.60 16.97 -28.38
CA PHE A 65 -11.49 17.25 -29.51
C PHE A 65 -12.51 16.12 -29.75
N PRO A 66 -13.68 16.43 -30.38
CA PRO A 66 -14.71 15.44 -30.69
C PRO A 66 -14.28 14.54 -31.86
N LEU A 67 -14.64 13.26 -31.82
CA LEU A 67 -14.49 12.27 -32.88
C LEU A 67 -15.84 11.69 -33.27
N ARG A 68 -15.99 11.31 -34.50
CA ARG A 68 -17.18 10.64 -35.05
C ARG A 68 -16.83 9.21 -35.46
N ILE A 69 -17.00 8.28 -34.56
CA ILE A 69 -16.65 6.87 -34.77
C ILE A 69 -17.72 6.19 -35.62
N PRO A 70 -17.39 5.68 -36.81
CA PRO A 70 -18.33 5.02 -37.69
C PRO A 70 -18.78 3.67 -37.11
N ARG A 71 -20.02 3.27 -37.45
CA ARG A 71 -20.65 2.05 -36.96
C ARG A 71 -21.22 1.24 -38.11
N THR A 72 -21.37 -0.08 -37.89
CA THR A 72 -22.18 -0.99 -38.72
C THR A 72 -23.48 -1.38 -38.01
N ARG A 73 -24.42 -1.93 -38.77
CA ARG A 73 -25.76 -2.29 -38.26
C ARG A 73 -25.69 -3.45 -37.24
N SER A 74 -24.87 -4.44 -37.50
CA SER A 74 -24.63 -5.56 -36.55
C SER A 74 -23.80 -5.16 -35.32
N GLY A 75 -22.99 -4.07 -35.42
CA GLY A 75 -22.00 -3.70 -34.41
C GLY A 75 -20.70 -4.51 -34.45
N ALA A 76 -20.53 -5.38 -35.44
CA ALA A 76 -19.34 -6.23 -35.59
C ALA A 76 -18.06 -5.42 -35.95
N PHE A 77 -18.22 -4.28 -36.60
CA PHE A 77 -17.10 -3.41 -36.93
C PHE A 77 -16.52 -2.70 -35.69
N GLN A 78 -15.25 -2.93 -35.42
CA GLN A 78 -14.49 -2.33 -34.29
C GLN A 78 -13.30 -1.56 -34.86
N PRO A 79 -13.40 -0.25 -35.07
CA PRO A 79 -12.29 0.55 -35.62
C PRO A 79 -11.14 0.64 -34.60
N ILE A 80 -9.89 0.64 -35.08
CA ILE A 80 -8.64 0.72 -34.29
C ILE A 80 -8.67 1.90 -33.30
N ILE A 81 -9.28 3.00 -33.69
CA ILE A 81 -9.39 4.19 -32.83
C ILE A 81 -10.08 3.90 -31.47
N LEU A 82 -11.00 2.93 -31.42
CA LEU A 82 -11.63 2.53 -30.15
C LEU A 82 -10.64 1.88 -29.19
N GLY A 83 -9.73 1.07 -29.71
CA GLY A 83 -8.62 0.48 -28.93
C GLY A 83 -7.67 1.54 -28.39
N ILE A 84 -7.32 2.54 -29.23
CA ILE A 84 -6.47 3.65 -28.82
C ILE A 84 -7.15 4.49 -27.72
N LEU A 85 -8.44 4.80 -27.84
CA LEU A 85 -9.19 5.53 -26.82
C LEU A 85 -9.30 4.76 -25.51
N ALA A 86 -9.48 3.43 -25.57
CA ALA A 86 -9.49 2.56 -24.38
C ALA A 86 -8.12 2.54 -23.70
N ALA A 87 -7.03 2.39 -24.48
CA ALA A 87 -5.67 2.44 -23.94
C ALA A 87 -5.37 3.78 -23.23
N GLN A 88 -5.74 4.89 -23.84
CA GLN A 88 -5.60 6.21 -23.22
C GLN A 88 -6.42 6.36 -21.91
N GLU A 89 -7.59 5.74 -21.83
CA GLU A 89 -8.38 5.75 -20.59
C GLU A 89 -7.70 4.95 -19.49
N SER A 90 -7.14 3.79 -19.82
CA SER A 90 -6.36 2.95 -18.91
C SER A 90 -5.09 3.66 -18.42
N GLU A 91 -4.33 4.29 -19.32
CA GLU A 91 -3.14 5.07 -18.94
C GLU A 91 -3.47 6.23 -17.98
N ARG A 92 -4.58 6.93 -18.22
CA ARG A 92 -5.04 7.98 -17.30
C ARG A 92 -5.45 7.43 -15.95
N ALA A 93 -6.14 6.29 -15.93
CA ALA A 93 -6.54 5.64 -14.69
C ALA A 93 -5.32 5.21 -13.87
N LEU A 94 -4.32 4.62 -14.52
CA LEU A 94 -3.05 4.25 -13.88
C LEU A 94 -2.31 5.49 -13.34
N LEU A 95 -2.17 6.56 -14.13
CA LEU A 95 -1.54 7.79 -13.68
C LEU A 95 -2.27 8.40 -12.48
N PHE A 96 -3.61 8.46 -12.52
CA PHE A 96 -4.40 9.02 -11.42
C PHE A 96 -4.31 8.15 -10.16
N HIS A 97 -4.27 6.82 -10.33
CA HIS A 97 -4.00 5.88 -9.24
C HIS A 97 -2.61 6.12 -8.62
N GLU A 98 -1.56 6.22 -9.43
CA GLU A 98 -0.19 6.48 -8.97
C GLU A 98 -0.09 7.81 -8.19
N LEU A 99 -0.67 8.87 -8.71
CA LEU A 99 -0.69 10.17 -8.03
C LEU A 99 -1.48 10.09 -6.71
N TYR A 100 -2.59 9.33 -6.72
CA TYR A 100 -3.38 9.07 -5.53
C TYR A 100 -2.60 8.24 -4.51
N ALA A 101 -1.93 7.17 -4.91
CA ALA A 101 -1.10 6.35 -4.04
C ALA A 101 0.08 7.14 -3.43
N ARG A 102 0.58 8.15 -4.12
CA ARG A 102 1.64 9.05 -3.62
C ARG A 102 1.15 10.20 -2.72
N GLY A 103 -0.14 10.28 -2.45
CA GLY A 103 -0.71 11.17 -1.45
C GLY A 103 -1.36 12.44 -1.98
N LEU A 104 -1.43 12.66 -3.31
CA LEU A 104 -2.11 13.81 -3.87
C LEU A 104 -3.62 13.74 -3.61
N SER A 105 -4.23 14.88 -3.29
CA SER A 105 -5.69 14.98 -3.19
C SER A 105 -6.37 14.84 -4.55
N CYS A 106 -7.66 14.53 -4.56
CA CYS A 106 -8.43 14.52 -5.81
C CYS A 106 -8.43 15.89 -6.52
N GLU A 107 -8.25 16.99 -5.79
CA GLU A 107 -8.12 18.34 -6.36
C GLU A 107 -6.79 18.52 -7.08
N ASP A 108 -5.68 18.14 -6.42
CA ASP A 108 -4.34 18.22 -7.03
C ASP A 108 -4.25 17.33 -8.27
N ILE A 109 -4.81 16.11 -8.20
CA ILE A 109 -4.85 15.19 -9.35
C ILE A 109 -5.68 15.76 -10.49
N ALA A 110 -6.83 16.40 -10.19
CA ALA A 110 -7.65 17.07 -11.20
C ALA A 110 -6.88 18.20 -11.91
N GLU A 111 -6.11 18.98 -11.14
CA GLU A 111 -5.29 20.05 -11.71
C GLU A 111 -4.13 19.52 -12.58
N VAL A 112 -3.44 18.47 -12.12
CA VAL A 112 -2.41 17.77 -12.91
C VAL A 112 -3.04 17.20 -14.19
N GLY A 113 -4.19 16.52 -14.06
CA GLY A 113 -4.92 15.97 -15.19
C GLY A 113 -5.35 17.04 -16.20
N ARG A 114 -5.78 18.20 -15.72
CA ARG A 114 -6.12 19.34 -16.57
C ARG A 114 -4.91 19.83 -17.39
N ARG A 115 -3.74 19.92 -16.75
CA ARG A 115 -2.51 20.37 -17.44
C ARG A 115 -2.01 19.36 -18.46
N ILE A 116 -2.06 18.05 -18.14
CA ILE A 116 -1.54 17.00 -19.03
C ILE A 116 -2.51 16.68 -20.17
N TYR A 117 -3.82 16.64 -19.89
CA TYR A 117 -4.83 16.16 -20.84
C TYR A 117 -5.73 17.26 -21.41
N GLY A 118 -5.48 18.54 -21.06
CA GLY A 118 -6.27 19.67 -21.58
C GLY A 118 -7.76 19.62 -21.22
N HIS A 119 -8.14 18.90 -20.15
CA HIS A 119 -9.53 18.67 -19.76
C HIS A 119 -9.72 18.80 -18.24
N HIS A 120 -10.81 19.47 -17.85
CA HIS A 120 -11.19 19.53 -16.44
C HIS A 120 -11.79 18.21 -15.95
N TYR A 121 -11.28 17.70 -14.84
CA TYR A 121 -11.81 16.53 -14.16
C TYR A 121 -12.51 16.96 -12.86
N SER A 122 -13.74 16.47 -12.64
CA SER A 122 -14.40 16.64 -11.35
C SER A 122 -13.76 15.71 -10.30
N LYS A 123 -13.90 16.07 -9.01
CA LYS A 123 -13.43 15.19 -7.90
C LYS A 123 -13.99 13.77 -8.00
N GLN A 124 -15.26 13.63 -8.42
CA GLN A 124 -15.89 12.32 -8.62
C GLN A 124 -15.25 11.53 -9.77
N GLN A 125 -14.90 12.18 -10.87
CA GLN A 125 -14.21 11.54 -11.98
C GLN A 125 -12.80 11.08 -11.56
N VAL A 126 -12.06 11.93 -10.84
CA VAL A 126 -10.75 11.57 -10.29
C VAL A 126 -10.86 10.39 -9.34
N SER A 127 -11.81 10.42 -8.41
CA SER A 127 -12.04 9.32 -7.46
C SER A 127 -12.34 8.00 -8.17
N ARG A 128 -13.18 8.03 -9.21
CA ARG A 128 -13.49 6.84 -10.03
C ARG A 128 -12.26 6.33 -10.78
N LEU A 129 -11.51 7.21 -11.43
CA LEU A 129 -10.31 6.82 -12.18
C LEU A 129 -9.20 6.32 -11.24
N SER A 130 -8.97 6.98 -10.11
CA SER A 130 -8.01 6.51 -9.09
C SER A 130 -8.41 5.18 -8.48
N GLY A 131 -9.71 4.88 -8.41
CA GLY A 131 -10.25 3.60 -7.93
C GLY A 131 -10.26 2.49 -8.97
N ALA A 132 -9.78 2.72 -10.19
CA ALA A 132 -9.77 1.69 -11.25
C ALA A 132 -8.95 0.45 -10.87
N CYS A 133 -7.94 0.59 -10.01
CA CYS A 133 -7.14 -0.52 -9.47
C CYS A 133 -7.68 -1.09 -8.15
N TYR A 134 -8.88 -0.69 -7.72
CA TYR A 134 -9.42 -1.11 -6.42
C TYR A 134 -9.60 -2.63 -6.33
N GLU A 135 -10.19 -3.23 -7.34
CA GLU A 135 -10.41 -4.68 -7.42
C GLU A 135 -9.07 -5.42 -7.44
N GLU A 136 -8.11 -4.96 -8.24
CA GLU A 136 -6.76 -5.52 -8.29
C GLU A 136 -6.06 -5.50 -6.91
N ILE A 137 -6.19 -4.40 -6.17
CA ILE A 137 -5.60 -4.31 -4.82
C ILE A 137 -6.33 -5.23 -3.84
N GLN A 138 -7.66 -5.36 -3.94
CA GLN A 138 -8.42 -6.30 -3.10
C GLN A 138 -8.04 -7.75 -3.40
N GLU A 139 -7.94 -8.14 -4.67
CA GLU A 139 -7.48 -9.46 -5.10
C GLU A 139 -6.05 -9.73 -4.61
N TRP A 140 -5.16 -8.73 -4.72
CA TRP A 140 -3.80 -8.85 -4.22
C TRP A 140 -3.75 -9.03 -2.70
N LEU A 141 -4.56 -8.30 -1.93
CA LEU A 141 -4.68 -8.47 -0.48
C LEU A 141 -5.26 -9.84 -0.09
N ALA A 142 -6.13 -10.42 -0.93
CA ALA A 142 -6.74 -11.73 -0.73
C ALA A 142 -5.93 -12.90 -1.30
N ARG A 143 -4.79 -12.64 -1.95
CA ARG A 143 -3.97 -13.66 -2.61
C ARG A 143 -3.55 -14.78 -1.67
N ARG A 144 -3.25 -15.96 -2.23
CA ARG A 144 -2.62 -17.05 -1.50
C ARG A 144 -1.23 -16.61 -0.99
N LEU A 145 -0.89 -17.00 0.22
CA LEU A 145 0.37 -16.70 0.90
C LEU A 145 1.31 -17.91 0.90
N SER A 146 2.56 -17.69 1.30
CA SER A 146 3.50 -18.78 1.55
C SER A 146 3.05 -19.62 2.75
N SER A 147 3.36 -20.91 2.73
CA SER A 147 3.00 -21.80 3.85
C SER A 147 3.86 -21.55 5.10
N HIS A 148 5.07 -20.97 4.95
CA HIS A 148 5.99 -20.76 6.06
C HIS A 148 6.59 -19.35 6.07
N TYR A 149 6.59 -18.71 7.23
CA TYR A 149 7.25 -17.44 7.51
C TYR A 149 8.18 -17.57 8.74
N LEU A 150 9.42 -17.10 8.60
CA LEU A 150 10.38 -17.01 9.72
C LEU A 150 9.91 -16.01 10.77
N ALA A 151 9.39 -14.86 10.32
CA ALA A 151 8.81 -13.87 11.21
C ALA A 151 7.63 -13.15 10.57
N VAL A 152 6.63 -12.81 11.37
CA VAL A 152 5.52 -11.91 10.99
C VAL A 152 5.51 -10.73 11.94
N TYR A 153 5.58 -9.52 11.38
CA TYR A 153 5.56 -8.25 12.13
C TYR A 153 4.18 -7.62 12.04
N ILE A 154 3.63 -7.23 13.18
CA ILE A 154 2.30 -6.61 13.28
C ILE A 154 2.45 -5.21 13.86
N VAL A 155 1.95 -4.20 13.13
CA VAL A 155 2.02 -2.79 13.54
C VAL A 155 0.73 -2.07 13.22
N ALA A 156 0.32 -1.16 14.12
CA ALA A 156 -0.79 -0.25 13.91
C ALA A 156 -0.33 1.10 13.34
N THR A 157 -1.05 1.59 12.35
CA THR A 157 -0.99 2.98 11.88
C THR A 157 -2.33 3.65 12.14
N PHE A 158 -2.30 4.84 12.74
CA PHE A 158 -3.51 5.58 13.07
C PHE A 158 -3.77 6.67 12.02
N CYS A 159 -5.00 6.72 11.52
CA CYS A 159 -5.45 7.68 10.52
C CYS A 159 -6.81 8.27 10.90
N SER A 160 -6.98 9.57 10.68
CA SER A 160 -8.30 10.21 10.79
C SER A 160 -9.18 9.75 9.63
N THR A 161 -10.27 9.09 9.95
CA THR A 161 -11.16 8.45 8.97
C THR A 161 -12.60 8.89 9.21
N ARG A 162 -13.33 9.16 8.13
CA ARG A 162 -14.76 9.44 8.20
C ARG A 162 -15.54 8.13 8.17
N ARG A 163 -16.41 7.97 9.16
CA ARG A 163 -17.34 6.85 9.29
C ARG A 163 -18.68 7.40 9.79
N ASP A 164 -19.76 7.06 9.12
CA ASP A 164 -21.14 7.42 9.52
C ASP A 164 -21.31 8.91 9.84
N GLY A 165 -20.74 9.77 9.00
CA GLY A 165 -20.83 11.23 9.11
C GLY A 165 -19.88 11.88 10.12
N SER A 166 -19.17 11.11 10.95
CA SER A 166 -18.18 11.58 11.92
C SER A 166 -16.75 11.30 11.47
N VAL A 167 -15.77 12.03 12.05
CA VAL A 167 -14.34 11.78 11.83
C VAL A 167 -13.73 11.30 13.14
N SER A 168 -13.17 10.10 13.13
CA SER A 168 -12.47 9.50 14.26
C SER A 168 -11.07 9.05 13.86
N LYS A 169 -10.21 8.89 14.86
CA LYS A 169 -8.88 8.32 14.66
C LYS A 169 -8.98 6.81 14.76
N GLU A 170 -8.89 6.12 13.63
CA GLU A 170 -8.98 4.66 13.56
C GLU A 170 -7.62 4.00 13.37
N ALA A 171 -7.50 2.76 13.85
CA ALA A 171 -6.32 1.95 13.70
C ALA A 171 -6.38 1.10 12.42
N TYR A 172 -5.28 1.09 11.70
CA TYR A 172 -5.05 0.25 10.52
C TYR A 172 -3.84 -0.63 10.80
N TYR A 173 -4.01 -1.93 10.70
CA TYR A 173 -2.98 -2.90 11.01
C TYR A 173 -2.37 -3.45 9.74
N THR A 174 -1.05 -3.43 9.71
CA THR A 174 -0.26 -4.01 8.63
C THR A 174 0.53 -5.19 9.17
N MET A 175 0.44 -6.33 8.48
CA MET A 175 1.24 -7.52 8.76
C MET A 175 2.28 -7.69 7.66
N LEU A 176 3.56 -7.77 8.05
CA LEU A 176 4.71 -7.98 7.16
C LEU A 176 5.33 -9.33 7.46
N GLY A 177 5.38 -10.22 6.47
CA GLY A 177 6.03 -11.53 6.55
C GLY A 177 7.47 -11.49 6.07
N LEU A 178 8.33 -12.25 6.75
CA LEU A 178 9.70 -12.55 6.34
C LEU A 178 9.76 -14.01 5.89
N LEU A 179 10.14 -14.23 4.66
CA LEU A 179 10.24 -15.55 4.04
C LEU A 179 11.58 -16.25 4.35
N PRO A 180 11.65 -17.59 4.24
CA PRO A 180 12.89 -18.34 4.48
C PRO A 180 14.06 -17.95 3.57
N ASP A 181 13.79 -17.42 2.38
CA ASP A 181 14.82 -16.92 1.46
C ASP A 181 15.34 -15.51 1.80
N GLY A 182 14.80 -14.89 2.86
CA GLY A 182 15.14 -13.54 3.30
C GLY A 182 14.41 -12.43 2.54
N SER A 183 13.51 -12.74 1.64
CA SER A 183 12.58 -11.75 1.06
C SER A 183 11.43 -11.45 2.03
N ARG A 184 10.69 -10.40 1.77
CA ARG A 184 9.58 -9.95 2.62
C ARG A 184 8.37 -9.66 1.78
N GLU A 185 7.19 -9.82 2.35
CA GLU A 185 5.95 -9.40 1.70
C GLU A 185 4.94 -8.88 2.72
N VAL A 186 4.13 -7.92 2.32
CA VAL A 186 2.99 -7.52 3.14
C VAL A 186 1.88 -8.54 2.97
N LEU A 187 1.43 -9.12 4.09
CA LEU A 187 0.43 -10.18 4.12
C LEU A 187 -0.98 -9.60 4.05
N THR A 188 -1.22 -8.56 4.83
CA THR A 188 -2.54 -7.92 4.90
C THR A 188 -2.43 -6.48 5.40
N VAL A 189 -3.45 -5.70 5.07
CA VAL A 189 -3.75 -4.38 5.63
C VAL A 189 -5.24 -4.36 5.98
N VAL A 190 -5.55 -4.20 7.26
CA VAL A 190 -6.92 -4.28 7.77
C VAL A 190 -7.25 -3.12 8.69
N ASN A 191 -8.52 -2.79 8.78
CA ASN A 191 -9.05 -1.79 9.69
C ASN A 191 -9.86 -2.45 10.81
N HIS A 192 -9.45 -2.23 12.05
CA HIS A 192 -10.25 -2.57 13.22
C HIS A 192 -10.46 -1.31 14.05
N PRO A 193 -11.69 -0.78 14.10
CA PRO A 193 -12.01 0.41 14.88
C PRO A 193 -11.76 0.24 16.37
N THR A 194 -11.92 -1.00 16.87
CA THR A 194 -11.69 -1.39 18.26
C THR A 194 -10.67 -2.51 18.34
N GLU A 195 -9.63 -2.30 19.14
CA GLU A 195 -8.66 -3.35 19.44
C GLU A 195 -9.30 -4.42 20.35
N GLY A 196 -9.04 -5.70 20.05
CA GLY A 196 -9.51 -6.81 20.89
C GLY A 196 -8.98 -8.15 20.43
N ALA A 197 -8.97 -9.14 21.35
CA ALA A 197 -8.48 -10.49 21.08
C ALA A 197 -9.21 -11.14 19.90
N ILE A 198 -10.53 -10.96 19.80
CA ILE A 198 -11.37 -11.53 18.73
C ILE A 198 -10.93 -11.02 17.35
N ALA A 199 -10.63 -9.72 17.22
CA ALA A 199 -10.17 -9.14 15.96
C ALA A 199 -8.82 -9.78 15.53
N TRP A 200 -7.91 -9.98 16.47
CA TRP A 200 -6.63 -10.64 16.18
C TRP A 200 -6.77 -12.10 15.81
N GLU A 201 -7.65 -12.85 16.50
CA GLU A 201 -7.95 -14.24 16.14
C GLU A 201 -8.48 -14.35 14.72
N MET A 202 -9.44 -13.51 14.35
CA MET A 202 -9.99 -13.49 12.98
C MET A 202 -8.91 -13.22 11.94
N GLU A 203 -8.03 -12.25 12.17
CA GLU A 203 -6.98 -11.90 11.21
C GLU A 203 -5.91 -12.99 11.08
N LEU A 204 -5.52 -13.62 12.20
CA LEU A 204 -4.56 -14.72 12.17
C LEU A 204 -5.15 -15.99 11.53
N GLU A 205 -6.43 -16.30 11.75
CA GLU A 205 -7.13 -17.37 11.06
C GLU A 205 -7.25 -17.08 9.54
N ALA A 206 -7.54 -15.83 9.15
CA ALA A 206 -7.56 -15.44 7.75
C ALA A 206 -6.21 -15.67 7.04
N LEU A 207 -5.07 -15.56 7.75
CA LEU A 207 -3.77 -15.95 7.18
C LEU A 207 -3.70 -17.46 6.91
N LYS A 208 -4.24 -18.30 7.78
CA LYS A 208 -4.29 -19.76 7.56
C LYS A 208 -5.17 -20.11 6.36
N GLU A 209 -6.36 -19.52 6.26
CA GLU A 209 -7.25 -19.72 5.12
C GLU A 209 -6.57 -19.37 3.79
N ARG A 210 -5.64 -18.42 3.81
CA ARG A 210 -4.82 -18.01 2.67
C ARG A 210 -3.56 -18.86 2.48
N GLY A 211 -3.37 -19.93 3.26
CA GLY A 211 -2.34 -20.96 3.08
C GLY A 211 -1.15 -20.89 4.03
N VAL A 212 -1.16 -20.02 5.06
CA VAL A 212 -0.08 -19.98 6.06
C VAL A 212 -0.25 -21.16 7.03
N GLU A 213 0.75 -22.03 7.08
CA GLU A 213 0.77 -23.23 7.96
C GLU A 213 1.68 -23.03 9.17
N GLN A 214 2.79 -22.30 8.98
CA GLN A 214 3.80 -22.12 10.02
C GLN A 214 4.32 -20.69 10.07
N ILE A 215 4.43 -20.17 11.30
CA ILE A 215 5.14 -18.94 11.64
C ILE A 215 6.06 -19.26 12.81
N ASP A 216 7.37 -18.98 12.69
CA ASP A 216 8.32 -19.27 13.75
C ASP A 216 8.31 -18.17 14.83
N LEU A 217 8.15 -16.91 14.42
CA LEU A 217 8.14 -15.75 15.31
C LEU A 217 7.08 -14.72 14.91
N ILE A 218 6.30 -14.25 15.87
CA ILE A 218 5.42 -13.08 15.70
C ILE A 218 6.00 -11.92 16.50
N VAL A 219 6.22 -10.78 15.85
CA VAL A 219 6.75 -9.56 16.49
C VAL A 219 5.66 -8.50 16.47
N SER A 220 5.23 -8.03 17.65
CA SER A 220 4.17 -7.01 17.73
C SER A 220 4.47 -5.96 18.81
N ASP A 221 3.73 -4.88 18.76
CA ASP A 221 3.58 -3.99 19.91
C ASP A 221 2.77 -4.72 21.00
N ALA A 222 2.78 -4.21 22.22
CA ALA A 222 2.00 -4.78 23.32
C ALA A 222 0.50 -4.46 23.15
N LEU A 223 -0.08 -4.93 22.04
CA LEU A 223 -1.48 -4.76 21.68
C LEU A 223 -2.36 -5.62 22.60
N SER A 224 -3.57 -5.13 22.89
CA SER A 224 -4.48 -5.85 23.78
C SER A 224 -4.96 -7.14 23.11
N GLY A 225 -4.78 -8.28 23.82
CA GLY A 225 -5.26 -9.59 23.39
C GLY A 225 -4.45 -10.29 22.31
N ILE A 226 -3.38 -9.69 21.80
CA ILE A 226 -2.56 -10.27 20.73
C ILE A 226 -1.86 -11.57 21.17
N GLU A 227 -1.41 -11.65 22.44
CA GLU A 227 -0.72 -12.85 22.95
C GLU A 227 -1.63 -14.08 22.91
N ASN A 228 -2.88 -13.93 23.34
CA ASN A 228 -3.85 -15.03 23.35
C ASN A 228 -4.19 -15.45 21.91
N ALA A 229 -4.41 -14.49 21.01
CA ALA A 229 -4.70 -14.77 19.61
C ALA A 229 -3.54 -15.51 18.92
N VAL A 230 -2.29 -15.13 19.21
CA VAL A 230 -1.10 -15.84 18.69
C VAL A 230 -1.05 -17.26 19.19
N CYS A 231 -1.22 -17.48 20.50
CA CYS A 231 -1.21 -18.83 21.09
C CYS A 231 -2.35 -19.70 20.53
N SER A 232 -3.52 -19.12 20.25
CA SER A 232 -4.66 -19.84 19.67
C SER A 232 -4.42 -20.21 18.22
N ALA A 233 -4.05 -19.24 17.40
CA ALA A 233 -3.93 -19.42 15.95
C ALA A 233 -2.66 -20.18 15.54
N PHE A 234 -1.51 -19.86 16.15
CA PHE A 234 -0.20 -20.44 15.85
C PHE A 234 0.49 -20.90 17.13
N PRO A 235 0.10 -22.04 17.74
CA PRO A 235 0.61 -22.49 19.04
C PRO A 235 2.13 -22.73 19.08
N THR A 236 2.75 -23.00 17.94
CA THR A 236 4.20 -23.21 17.81
C THR A 236 4.99 -21.92 17.62
N ALA A 237 4.32 -20.82 17.29
CA ALA A 237 4.96 -19.54 17.06
C ALA A 237 5.46 -18.93 18.39
N LEU A 238 6.69 -18.46 18.39
CA LEU A 238 7.19 -17.63 19.47
C LEU A 238 6.63 -16.21 19.33
N HIS A 239 6.44 -15.52 20.47
CA HIS A 239 5.98 -14.15 20.46
C HIS A 239 7.06 -13.21 21.03
N GLN A 240 7.41 -12.17 20.29
CA GLN A 240 8.32 -11.10 20.66
C GLN A 240 7.55 -9.77 20.78
N LEU A 241 7.62 -9.15 21.93
CA LEU A 241 7.13 -7.79 22.11
C LEU A 241 8.17 -6.75 21.67
N CYS A 242 7.76 -5.67 21.03
CA CYS A 242 8.64 -4.64 20.49
C CYS A 242 9.41 -3.90 21.60
N VAL A 243 10.72 -4.09 21.65
CA VAL A 243 11.61 -3.45 22.63
C VAL A 243 11.68 -1.93 22.43
N VAL A 244 11.60 -1.45 21.19
CA VAL A 244 11.64 0.01 20.91
C VAL A 244 10.43 0.72 21.49
N HIS A 245 9.22 0.17 21.33
CA HIS A 245 8.01 0.71 21.95
C HIS A 245 8.06 0.63 23.47
N PHE A 246 8.59 -0.46 24.01
CA PHE A 246 8.84 -0.60 25.46
C PHE A 246 9.75 0.52 26.00
N LYS A 247 10.94 0.68 25.41
CA LYS A 247 11.90 1.73 25.82
C LYS A 247 11.28 3.12 25.76
N ARG A 248 10.56 3.43 24.68
CA ARG A 248 9.85 4.71 24.50
C ARG A 248 8.79 4.93 25.59
N LYS A 249 8.01 3.90 25.92
CA LYS A 249 6.98 3.97 26.97
C LYS A 249 7.60 4.22 28.35
N VAL A 250 8.67 3.50 28.70
CA VAL A 250 9.40 3.71 29.97
C VAL A 250 9.97 5.11 30.05
N LEU A 251 10.67 5.57 29.03
CA LEU A 251 11.26 6.92 28.99
C LEU A 251 10.22 8.06 29.03
N ASN A 252 9.01 7.82 28.52
CA ASN A 252 7.93 8.79 28.63
C ASN A 252 7.28 8.81 30.02
N THR A 253 7.49 7.77 30.82
CA THR A 253 6.93 7.67 32.18
C THR A 253 7.80 8.37 33.21
N VAL A 254 9.12 8.46 32.97
CA VAL A 254 10.07 9.02 33.93
C VAL A 254 10.31 10.51 33.71
N SER A 255 10.69 11.21 34.77
CA SER A 255 11.03 12.64 34.69
C SER A 255 12.27 12.90 33.82
N THR A 256 12.39 14.11 33.30
CA THR A 256 13.53 14.50 32.44
C THR A 256 14.87 14.30 33.12
N LYS A 257 14.92 14.47 34.45
CA LYS A 257 16.15 14.30 35.26
C LYS A 257 16.65 12.86 35.25
N ASP A 258 15.74 11.88 35.22
CA ASP A 258 16.07 10.47 35.31
C ASP A 258 16.21 9.80 33.94
N LYS A 259 15.82 10.50 32.85
CA LYS A 259 15.83 9.90 31.50
C LYS A 259 17.18 9.38 31.05
N ALA A 260 18.26 10.06 31.42
CA ALA A 260 19.62 9.66 31.05
C ALA A 260 20.00 8.35 31.71
N GLU A 261 19.82 8.25 33.05
CA GLU A 261 20.16 7.06 33.84
C GLU A 261 19.29 5.86 33.42
N VAL A 262 17.98 6.06 33.36
CA VAL A 262 17.03 5.03 32.90
C VAL A 262 17.35 4.59 31.46
N GLY A 263 17.76 5.50 30.59
CA GLY A 263 18.12 5.21 29.21
C GLY A 263 19.34 4.27 29.11
N GLU A 264 20.38 4.51 29.91
CA GLU A 264 21.57 3.64 29.95
C GLU A 264 21.25 2.26 30.54
N GLU A 265 20.46 2.19 31.60
CA GLU A 265 20.00 0.89 32.13
C GLU A 265 19.16 0.12 31.11
N LEU A 266 18.26 0.80 30.39
CA LEU A 266 17.48 0.17 29.32
C LEU A 266 18.34 -0.32 28.15
N LYS A 267 19.47 0.29 27.86
CA LYS A 267 20.43 -0.22 26.86
C LYS A 267 21.03 -1.54 27.33
N ALA A 268 21.50 -1.57 28.58
CA ALA A 268 22.10 -2.76 29.17
C ALA A 268 21.10 -3.94 29.29
N LEU A 269 19.82 -3.67 29.59
CA LEU A 269 18.77 -4.66 29.68
C LEU A 269 18.46 -5.38 28.37
N PHE A 270 18.69 -4.73 27.23
CA PHE A 270 18.34 -5.27 25.90
C PHE A 270 19.57 -5.29 24.99
N PRO A 271 20.54 -6.17 25.27
CA PRO A 271 21.73 -6.32 24.43
C PRO A 271 21.35 -6.97 23.10
N VAL A 272 21.95 -6.51 22.02
CA VAL A 272 21.70 -7.01 20.65
C VAL A 272 22.95 -7.61 20.01
N GLU A 273 24.13 -7.41 20.62
CA GLU A 273 25.43 -7.89 20.17
C GLU A 273 26.27 -8.33 21.37
N HIS A 274 27.18 -9.27 21.13
CA HIS A 274 28.16 -9.77 22.10
C HIS A 274 27.54 -10.16 23.42
N THR A 275 26.48 -10.99 23.37
CA THR A 275 25.77 -11.39 24.56
C THR A 275 25.55 -12.91 24.64
N ASP A 276 25.90 -13.48 25.77
CA ASP A 276 25.54 -14.85 26.16
C ASP A 276 24.32 -14.87 27.11
N MET A 277 23.60 -13.74 27.19
CA MET A 277 22.46 -13.59 28.07
C MET A 277 21.29 -14.48 27.64
N THR A 278 20.79 -15.27 28.54
CA THR A 278 19.58 -16.08 28.31
C THR A 278 18.31 -15.22 28.48
N PRO A 279 17.18 -15.59 27.84
CA PRO A 279 15.90 -14.89 28.03
C PRO A 279 15.48 -14.80 29.52
N LEU A 280 15.74 -15.85 30.29
CA LEU A 280 15.41 -15.90 31.73
C LEU A 280 16.25 -14.90 32.52
N ALA A 281 17.58 -14.88 32.31
CA ALA A 281 18.47 -13.93 32.98
C ALA A 281 18.13 -12.48 32.63
N ALA A 282 17.82 -12.21 31.37
CA ALA A 282 17.39 -10.89 30.92
C ALA A 282 16.06 -10.45 31.55
N TYR A 283 15.13 -11.36 31.72
CA TYR A 283 13.87 -11.08 32.42
C TYR A 283 14.08 -10.80 33.91
N GLU A 284 14.95 -11.53 34.61
CA GLU A 284 15.29 -11.25 36.01
C GLU A 284 15.96 -9.87 36.16
N ASN A 285 16.80 -9.48 35.22
CA ASN A 285 17.34 -8.11 35.20
C ASN A 285 16.22 -7.04 35.03
N LEU A 286 15.23 -7.31 34.21
CA LEU A 286 14.05 -6.42 34.07
C LEU A 286 13.25 -6.35 35.39
N ARG A 287 13.08 -7.47 36.09
CA ARG A 287 12.41 -7.49 37.40
C ARG A 287 13.18 -6.64 38.43
N THR A 288 14.50 -6.73 38.41
CA THR A 288 15.37 -5.91 39.28
C THR A 288 15.24 -4.42 38.96
N PHE A 289 15.26 -4.06 37.68
CA PHE A 289 14.98 -2.70 37.20
C PHE A 289 13.60 -2.20 37.66
N ALA A 290 12.57 -3.02 37.50
CA ALA A 290 11.19 -2.71 37.87
C ALA A 290 11.07 -2.47 39.41
N ARG A 291 11.72 -3.26 40.22
CA ARG A 291 11.76 -3.09 41.71
C ARG A 291 12.49 -1.82 42.13
N ARG A 292 13.61 -1.50 41.45
CA ARG A 292 14.38 -0.27 41.73
C ARG A 292 13.58 0.97 41.41
N TRP A 293 13.17 1.11 40.13
CA TRP A 293 12.49 2.28 39.64
C TRP A 293 11.01 2.37 40.02
N GLY A 294 10.38 1.25 40.31
CA GLY A 294 9.00 1.15 40.80
C GLY A 294 8.74 1.85 42.11
N LYS A 295 9.77 2.01 42.96
CA LYS A 295 9.69 2.81 44.19
C LYS A 295 9.44 4.30 43.90
N LYS A 296 10.05 4.84 42.84
CA LYS A 296 9.91 6.25 42.43
C LYS A 296 8.78 6.44 41.43
N TYR A 297 8.56 5.47 40.56
CA TYR A 297 7.56 5.48 39.48
C TYR A 297 6.66 4.23 39.59
N PRO A 298 5.51 4.29 40.30
CA PRO A 298 4.69 3.10 40.59
C PRO A 298 4.22 2.35 39.34
N SER A 299 4.08 3.05 38.20
CA SER A 299 3.73 2.41 36.92
C SER A 299 4.82 1.45 36.42
N LEU A 300 6.12 1.68 36.76
CA LEU A 300 7.22 0.81 36.38
C LEU A 300 7.27 -0.48 37.23
N ALA A 301 6.69 -0.50 38.44
CA ALA A 301 6.55 -1.72 39.22
C ALA A 301 5.74 -2.80 38.48
N ARG A 302 4.82 -2.38 37.60
CA ARG A 302 4.03 -3.30 36.78
C ARG A 302 4.83 -4.03 35.72
N LEU A 303 6.09 -3.67 35.50
CA LEU A 303 6.99 -4.38 34.58
C LEU A 303 7.42 -5.74 35.11
N ASP A 304 7.25 -6.01 36.43
CA ASP A 304 7.44 -7.32 37.08
C ASP A 304 6.21 -8.24 36.84
N ARG A 305 5.85 -8.47 35.55
CA ARG A 305 4.77 -9.36 35.13
C ARG A 305 5.31 -10.38 34.15
N GLU A 306 4.91 -11.62 34.28
CA GLU A 306 5.38 -12.76 33.48
C GLU A 306 5.27 -12.51 31.97
N ARG A 307 4.19 -11.87 31.50
CA ARG A 307 4.03 -11.50 30.09
C ARG A 307 5.22 -10.69 29.53
N ASN A 308 5.94 -9.97 30.39
CA ASN A 308 7.06 -9.13 29.94
C ASN A 308 8.32 -9.95 29.61
N ALA A 309 8.34 -11.26 29.90
CA ALA A 309 9.37 -12.18 29.42
C ALA A 309 9.42 -12.21 27.89
N ALA A 310 8.28 -11.97 27.22
CA ALA A 310 8.19 -11.90 25.75
C ALA A 310 9.00 -10.75 25.12
N TYR A 311 9.49 -9.77 25.89
CA TYR A 311 10.45 -8.78 25.39
C TYR A 311 11.83 -9.34 25.11
N PHE A 312 12.15 -10.54 25.61
CA PHE A 312 13.45 -11.20 25.51
C PHE A 312 13.45 -12.45 24.63
N THR A 313 12.36 -12.72 23.94
CA THR A 313 12.23 -13.86 23.03
C THR A 313 13.29 -13.84 21.92
N TYR A 314 13.71 -12.66 21.46
CA TYR A 314 14.73 -12.49 20.43
C TYR A 314 16.07 -13.12 20.80
N LEU A 315 16.40 -13.26 22.10
CA LEU A 315 17.63 -13.91 22.59
C LEU A 315 17.67 -15.43 22.30
N ARG A 316 16.55 -16.05 21.93
CA ARG A 316 16.47 -17.45 21.51
C ARG A 316 16.95 -17.66 20.06
N PHE A 317 17.24 -16.60 19.34
CA PHE A 317 17.67 -16.63 17.95
C PHE A 317 19.17 -16.30 17.81
N PRO A 318 19.78 -16.55 16.63
CA PRO A 318 21.16 -16.14 16.39
C PRO A 318 21.37 -14.63 16.52
N GLU A 319 22.54 -14.23 17.00
CA GLU A 319 22.83 -12.81 17.29
C GLU A 319 22.73 -11.91 16.07
N ASN A 320 23.13 -12.41 14.88
CA ASN A 320 23.09 -11.68 13.62
C ASN A 320 21.68 -11.21 13.21
N VAL A 321 20.61 -11.80 13.77
CA VAL A 321 19.22 -11.39 13.49
C VAL A 321 18.58 -10.57 14.63
N HIS A 322 19.20 -10.48 15.82
CA HIS A 322 18.62 -9.79 16.97
C HIS A 322 18.09 -8.40 16.65
N ARG A 323 18.90 -7.55 15.98
CA ARG A 323 18.51 -6.17 15.60
C ARG A 323 17.29 -6.11 14.68
N MET A 324 16.98 -7.20 14.00
CA MET A 324 15.89 -7.26 13.03
C MET A 324 14.58 -7.70 13.64
N ILE A 325 14.66 -8.56 14.70
CA ILE A 325 13.49 -9.20 15.30
C ILE A 325 13.11 -8.66 16.68
N TYR A 326 13.98 -7.91 17.37
CA TYR A 326 13.67 -7.34 18.69
C TYR A 326 12.68 -6.16 18.62
N SER A 327 12.35 -5.68 17.43
CA SER A 327 11.47 -4.52 17.20
C SER A 327 10.69 -4.61 15.91
N THR A 328 9.64 -3.81 15.80
CA THR A 328 8.80 -3.65 14.62
C THR A 328 9.36 -2.62 13.61
N ASN A 329 10.62 -2.21 13.71
CA ASN A 329 11.23 -1.14 12.89
C ASN A 329 11.12 -1.35 11.39
N TRP A 330 11.04 -2.60 10.93
CA TRP A 330 10.91 -2.91 9.50
C TRP A 330 9.57 -2.48 8.96
N VAL A 331 8.50 -2.74 9.71
CA VAL A 331 7.16 -2.28 9.35
C VAL A 331 7.02 -0.77 9.59
N GLU A 332 7.74 -0.21 10.57
CA GLU A 332 7.74 1.25 10.78
C GLU A 332 8.30 2.03 9.58
N ARG A 333 9.18 1.43 8.77
CA ARG A 333 9.61 2.02 7.50
C ARG A 333 8.48 2.09 6.48
N LEU A 334 7.67 1.02 6.38
CA LEU A 334 6.45 1.01 5.57
C LEU A 334 5.49 2.09 6.09
N ASN A 335 5.22 2.09 7.39
CA ASN A 335 4.36 3.07 8.05
C ASN A 335 4.82 4.53 7.87
N ARG A 336 6.12 4.79 7.63
CA ARG A 336 6.59 6.14 7.28
C ARG A 336 6.15 6.56 5.87
N CYS A 337 6.16 5.64 4.93
CA CYS A 337 5.59 5.88 3.60
C CYS A 337 4.08 6.11 3.72
N ASP A 338 3.39 5.26 4.47
CA ASP A 338 1.96 5.35 4.75
C ASP A 338 1.59 6.67 5.43
N LYS A 339 2.31 7.04 6.48
CA LYS A 339 2.08 8.32 7.21
C LYS A 339 2.29 9.53 6.31
N ARG A 340 3.33 9.54 5.47
CA ARG A 340 3.55 10.63 4.52
C ARG A 340 2.33 10.79 3.60
N THR A 341 1.86 9.69 3.06
CA THR A 341 0.71 9.65 2.14
C THR A 341 -0.60 10.06 2.83
N LEU A 342 -0.80 9.62 4.09
CA LEU A 342 -1.99 9.94 4.89
C LEU A 342 -1.99 11.38 5.42
N LEU A 343 -0.82 11.90 5.87
CA LEU A 343 -0.69 13.26 6.44
C LEU A 343 -1.02 14.36 5.42
N MET A 344 -0.76 14.13 4.15
CA MET A 344 -1.06 15.10 3.09
C MET A 344 -2.56 15.32 2.87
N ARG A 345 -3.43 14.46 3.42
CA ARG A 345 -4.88 14.43 3.10
C ARG A 345 -5.81 14.87 4.21
N GLY A 346 -5.32 15.08 5.43
CA GLY A 346 -6.17 15.32 6.58
C GLY A 346 -7.02 14.09 6.94
N ALA A 347 -8.35 14.18 6.86
CA ALA A 347 -9.25 13.05 7.11
C ALA A 347 -9.56 12.28 5.83
N MET A 348 -9.45 10.95 5.89
CA MET A 348 -9.79 10.04 4.79
C MET A 348 -11.31 9.84 4.68
N LEU A 349 -11.79 9.66 3.45
CA LEU A 349 -13.22 9.62 3.14
C LEU A 349 -13.95 8.39 3.71
N SER A 350 -13.24 7.25 3.81
CA SER A 350 -13.78 6.00 4.34
C SER A 350 -12.67 5.05 4.74
N PRO A 351 -12.94 4.05 5.60
CA PRO A 351 -11.98 2.98 5.91
C PRO A 351 -11.51 2.22 4.66
N ALA A 352 -12.40 1.92 3.74
CA ALA A 352 -12.05 1.24 2.48
C ALA A 352 -11.03 2.06 1.65
N SER A 353 -11.15 3.39 1.63
CA SER A 353 -10.19 4.26 0.95
C SER A 353 -8.79 4.22 1.60
N VAL A 354 -8.71 4.06 2.92
CA VAL A 354 -7.43 3.90 3.62
C VAL A 354 -6.81 2.54 3.31
N VAL A 355 -7.59 1.46 3.43
CA VAL A 355 -7.11 0.10 3.13
C VAL A 355 -6.62 0.01 1.68
N TYR A 356 -7.35 0.59 0.74
CA TYR A 356 -6.95 0.68 -0.67
C TYR A 356 -5.60 1.40 -0.83
N LEU A 357 -5.46 2.56 -0.21
CA LEU A 357 -4.24 3.36 -0.28
C LEU A 357 -3.04 2.63 0.32
N LEU A 358 -3.19 2.11 1.54
CA LEU A 358 -2.14 1.35 2.22
C LEU A 358 -1.82 0.04 1.48
N GLY A 359 -2.83 -0.62 0.93
CA GLY A 359 -2.70 -1.82 0.10
C GLY A 359 -1.90 -1.55 -1.18
N SER A 360 -2.15 -0.41 -1.84
CA SER A 360 -1.38 0.01 -3.03
C SER A 360 0.10 0.22 -2.72
N VAL A 361 0.41 0.93 -1.61
CA VAL A 361 1.80 1.11 -1.14
C VAL A 361 2.42 -0.23 -0.75
N ALA A 362 1.66 -1.10 -0.08
CA ALA A 362 2.10 -2.42 0.33
C ALA A 362 2.45 -3.31 -0.87
N LYS A 363 1.63 -3.30 -1.92
CA LYS A 363 1.88 -4.02 -3.18
C LYS A 363 3.16 -3.53 -3.84
N GLU A 364 3.30 -2.20 -4.05
CA GLU A 364 4.52 -1.59 -4.64
C GLU A 364 5.78 -2.00 -3.87
N LYS A 365 5.74 -1.98 -2.52
CA LYS A 365 6.89 -2.35 -1.69
C LYS A 365 7.18 -3.84 -1.74
N THR A 366 6.18 -4.70 -1.76
CA THR A 366 6.33 -6.15 -1.84
C THR A 366 6.97 -6.55 -3.17
N GLU A 367 6.46 -6.04 -4.30
CA GLU A 367 6.97 -6.34 -5.64
C GLU A 367 8.33 -5.70 -5.93
N GLY A 368 8.66 -4.61 -5.25
CA GLY A 368 9.91 -3.86 -5.42
C GLY A 368 10.94 -4.13 -4.33
N THR A 369 10.99 -3.24 -3.34
CA THR A 369 12.06 -3.23 -2.31
C THR A 369 12.10 -4.50 -1.46
N TYR A 370 10.95 -5.12 -1.18
CA TYR A 370 10.84 -6.29 -0.30
C TYR A 370 11.15 -7.60 -1.00
N ALA A 371 11.06 -7.68 -2.32
CA ALA A 371 11.48 -8.84 -3.09
C ALA A 371 13.00 -9.12 -2.96
N ARG A 372 13.79 -8.12 -2.51
CA ARG A 372 15.22 -8.30 -2.27
C ARG A 372 15.47 -9.24 -1.10
N ARG A 373 16.20 -10.32 -1.37
CA ARG A 373 16.63 -11.30 -0.36
C ARG A 373 17.71 -10.74 0.56
N LEU A 374 17.55 -10.94 1.85
CA LEU A 374 18.51 -10.54 2.87
C LEU A 374 19.30 -11.76 3.34
N PRO A 375 20.64 -11.71 3.33
CA PRO A 375 21.48 -12.89 3.59
C PRO A 375 21.50 -13.33 5.06
N TYR A 376 21.05 -12.49 5.98
CA TYR A 376 21.18 -12.69 7.42
C TYR A 376 20.35 -13.84 7.97
N PHE A 377 19.34 -14.33 7.26
CA PHE A 377 18.39 -15.34 7.72
C PHE A 377 18.73 -16.77 7.30
N ARG A 378 19.86 -16.99 6.63
CA ARG A 378 20.33 -18.34 6.24
C ARG A 378 20.60 -19.25 7.43
N GLU A 379 20.97 -18.66 8.56
CA GLU A 379 21.29 -19.37 9.81
C GLU A 379 20.14 -19.29 10.82
N TRP A 380 18.91 -19.07 10.35
CA TRP A 380 17.74 -19.01 11.22
C TRP A 380 17.56 -20.33 11.95
N LYS A 381 17.77 -20.33 13.25
CA LYS A 381 17.57 -21.47 14.16
C LYS A 381 17.09 -20.93 15.50
N ILE A 382 16.11 -21.63 16.11
CA ILE A 382 15.63 -21.36 17.46
C ILE A 382 16.51 -22.18 18.41
N LYS A 383 17.14 -21.52 19.39
CA LYS A 383 17.96 -22.14 20.42
C LYS A 383 17.10 -22.79 21.51
#